data_fec3240b06758b3ba818554ffdd3edc7
#
_entry.id   fec3240b06758b3ba818554ffdd3edc7
#
_cell.length_a   1.000
_cell.length_b   1.000
_cell.length_c   1.000
_cell.angle_alpha   90.00
_cell.angle_beta   90.00
_cell.angle_gamma   90.00
#
_symmetry.space_group_name_H-M   'P 1'
#
loop_
_entity.id
_entity.type
_entity.pdbx_description
1 polymer ?
#
loop_
_entity_poly.entity_id
_entity_poly.type
_entity_poly.pdbx_seq_one_letter_code
_entity_poly.pdbx_strand_id
1 'polypeptide(L)'
;MTAFLTTDQVAAIHDLQSGQPLRDRAVLAGAVNRALTGWGDDLLYPDAEAQAAVLLVSLCQAQAFVDGNKRTAWVACDVSLAINGLRIVDVSDEAVVDLMLAISTKALDESAAADWIRTHTVVAPVRRRP
;
A
#
# COMPACT_ATOMS: atom_id res chain seq x y z
N MET A 1 -1.47 18.00 2.26
CA MET A 1 -2.55 17.17 1.68
C MET A 1 -1.97 15.84 1.24
N THR A 2 -2.61 14.74 1.57
CA THR A 2 -2.17 13.40 1.21
C THR A 2 -2.64 13.04 -0.20
N ALA A 3 -1.73 12.57 -1.04
CA ALA A 3 -2.05 12.06 -2.36
C ALA A 3 -2.43 10.57 -2.27
N PHE A 4 -3.32 10.12 -3.16
CA PHE A 4 -3.85 8.76 -3.18
C PHE A 4 -3.64 8.11 -4.53
N LEU A 5 -3.45 6.78 -4.52
CA LEU A 5 -3.48 5.99 -5.74
C LEU A 5 -4.93 5.69 -6.14
N THR A 6 -5.19 5.70 -7.44
CA THR A 6 -6.46 5.28 -8.00
C THR A 6 -6.47 3.77 -8.25
N THR A 7 -7.66 3.21 -8.44
CA THR A 7 -7.82 1.79 -8.83
C THR A 7 -7.06 1.47 -10.11
N ASP A 8 -7.14 2.35 -11.13
CA ASP A 8 -6.43 2.15 -12.40
C ASP A 8 -4.91 2.16 -12.21
N GLN A 9 -4.40 3.03 -11.34
CA GLN A 9 -2.96 3.07 -11.05
C GLN A 9 -2.49 1.78 -10.36
N VAL A 10 -3.27 1.24 -9.43
CA VAL A 10 -2.93 -0.03 -8.78
C VAL A 10 -2.99 -1.19 -9.78
N ALA A 11 -3.98 -1.20 -10.67
CA ALA A 11 -4.05 -2.20 -11.75
C ALA A 11 -2.82 -2.12 -12.66
N ALA A 12 -2.36 -0.91 -12.99
CA ALA A 12 -1.14 -0.72 -13.79
C ALA A 12 0.11 -1.21 -13.06
N ILE A 13 0.21 -0.98 -11.75
CA ILE A 13 1.29 -1.51 -10.91
C ILE A 13 1.31 -3.03 -10.99
N HIS A 14 0.14 -3.67 -10.87
CA HIS A 14 0.01 -5.13 -10.97
C HIS A 14 0.51 -5.64 -12.32
N ASP A 15 0.16 -4.99 -13.42
CA ASP A 15 0.52 -5.41 -14.76
C ASP A 15 2.05 -5.40 -14.98
N LEU A 16 2.76 -4.56 -14.23
CA LEU A 16 4.24 -4.55 -14.23
C LEU A 16 4.84 -5.73 -13.45
N GLN A 17 4.07 -6.34 -12.54
CA GLN A 17 4.54 -7.41 -11.67
C GLN A 17 4.14 -8.80 -12.17
N SER A 18 3.05 -8.91 -12.91
CA SER A 18 2.46 -10.18 -13.29
C SER A 18 1.74 -10.08 -14.63
N GLY A 19 1.85 -11.13 -15.45
CA GLY A 19 1.06 -11.27 -16.67
C GLY A 19 -0.33 -11.87 -16.44
N GLN A 20 -0.66 -12.23 -15.20
CA GLN A 20 -1.95 -12.83 -14.86
C GLN A 20 -3.05 -11.78 -14.77
N PRO A 21 -4.31 -12.14 -15.09
CA PRO A 21 -5.38 -11.15 -15.16
C PRO A 21 -5.89 -10.69 -13.81
N LEU A 22 -6.58 -9.55 -13.84
CA LEU A 22 -7.45 -9.11 -12.76
C LEU A 22 -8.60 -10.11 -12.60
N ARG A 23 -8.85 -10.54 -11.37
CA ARG A 23 -9.95 -11.47 -11.07
C ARG A 23 -11.26 -10.73 -10.88
N ASP A 24 -11.26 -9.63 -10.13
CA ASP A 24 -12.46 -8.89 -9.75
C ASP A 24 -12.14 -7.41 -9.54
N ARG A 25 -12.61 -6.58 -10.47
CA ARG A 25 -12.37 -5.14 -10.41
C ARG A 25 -13.10 -4.48 -9.23
N ALA A 26 -14.29 -4.95 -8.88
CA ALA A 26 -15.03 -4.40 -7.73
C ALA A 26 -14.30 -4.66 -6.40
N VAL A 27 -13.71 -5.84 -6.27
CA VAL A 27 -12.87 -6.19 -5.12
C VAL A 27 -11.62 -5.29 -5.07
N LEU A 28 -10.98 -5.07 -6.22
CA LEU A 28 -9.83 -4.16 -6.30
C LEU A 28 -10.21 -2.74 -5.89
N ALA A 29 -11.29 -2.21 -6.46
CA ALA A 29 -11.78 -0.86 -6.15
C ALA A 29 -12.12 -0.72 -4.66
N GLY A 30 -12.76 -1.71 -4.06
CA GLY A 30 -13.04 -1.72 -2.62
C GLY A 30 -11.79 -1.67 -1.77
N ALA A 31 -10.78 -2.46 -2.12
CA ALA A 31 -9.50 -2.48 -1.41
C ALA A 31 -8.76 -1.14 -1.53
N VAL A 32 -8.71 -0.55 -2.73
CA VAL A 32 -8.04 0.74 -2.96
C VAL A 32 -8.76 1.87 -2.24
N ASN A 33 -10.08 1.88 -2.29
CA ASN A 33 -10.89 2.96 -1.71
C ASN A 33 -11.03 2.88 -0.19
N ARG A 34 -10.63 1.78 0.43
CA ARG A 34 -10.68 1.65 1.89
C ARG A 34 -9.87 2.75 2.58
N ALA A 35 -8.73 3.15 2.03
CA ALA A 35 -7.91 4.23 2.58
C ALA A 35 -8.61 5.60 2.57
N LEU A 36 -9.65 5.76 1.74
CA LEU A 36 -10.44 6.98 1.63
C LEU A 36 -11.66 7.00 2.57
N THR A 37 -11.85 5.96 3.39
CA THR A 37 -12.96 5.85 4.33
C THR A 37 -12.88 6.97 5.38
N GLY A 38 -14.02 7.58 5.71
CA GLY A 38 -14.09 8.64 6.71
C GLY A 38 -15.52 9.11 6.95
N TRP A 39 -15.66 10.17 7.74
CA TRP A 39 -16.91 10.83 8.04
C TRP A 39 -16.89 12.28 7.52
N GLY A 40 -17.80 12.61 6.62
CA GLY A 40 -17.84 13.95 6.05
C GLY A 40 -16.52 14.27 5.35
N ASP A 41 -15.87 15.37 5.73
CA ASP A 41 -14.58 15.78 5.20
C ASP A 41 -13.38 15.18 5.97
N ASP A 42 -13.64 14.43 7.04
CA ASP A 42 -12.58 13.85 7.89
C ASP A 42 -12.29 12.41 7.45
N LEU A 43 -11.04 12.13 7.08
CA LEU A 43 -10.58 10.79 6.78
C LEU A 43 -10.33 10.00 8.05
N LEU A 44 -10.74 8.72 8.08
CA LEU A 44 -10.42 7.80 9.17
C LEU A 44 -8.92 7.57 9.30
N TYR A 45 -8.21 7.63 8.18
CA TYR A 45 -6.75 7.45 8.09
C TYR A 45 -6.13 8.74 7.54
N PRO A 46 -5.85 9.76 8.40
CA PRO A 46 -5.49 11.08 7.91
C PRO A 46 -4.04 11.23 7.43
N ASP A 47 -3.12 10.42 7.92
CA ASP A 47 -1.71 10.54 7.53
C ASP A 47 -1.33 9.52 6.45
N ALA A 48 -0.25 9.83 5.70
CA ALA A 48 0.20 9.03 4.57
C ALA A 48 0.62 7.61 4.99
N GLU A 49 1.24 7.46 6.16
CA GLU A 49 1.69 6.16 6.65
C GLU A 49 0.50 5.25 6.99
N ALA A 50 -0.52 5.80 7.65
CA ALA A 50 -1.75 5.04 7.96
C ALA A 50 -2.48 4.62 6.69
N GLN A 51 -2.55 5.50 5.70
CA GLN A 51 -3.19 5.20 4.42
C GLN A 51 -2.42 4.15 3.62
N ALA A 52 -1.10 4.24 3.60
CA ALA A 52 -0.24 3.24 2.96
C ALA A 52 -0.41 1.87 3.63
N ALA A 53 -0.52 1.83 4.96
CA ALA A 53 -0.75 0.60 5.71
C ALA A 53 -2.12 -0.03 5.38
N VAL A 54 -3.17 0.77 5.31
CA VAL A 54 -4.51 0.29 4.94
C VAL A 54 -4.50 -0.27 3.51
N LEU A 55 -3.86 0.42 2.58
CA LEU A 55 -3.72 -0.03 1.20
C LEU A 55 -2.96 -1.36 1.14
N LEU A 56 -1.85 -1.46 1.85
CA LEU A 56 -1.03 -2.67 1.93
C LEU A 56 -1.85 -3.87 2.42
N VAL A 57 -2.52 -3.72 3.55
CA VAL A 57 -3.29 -4.79 4.17
C VAL A 57 -4.50 -5.17 3.31
N SER A 58 -5.27 -4.18 2.83
CA SER A 58 -6.47 -4.44 2.05
C SER A 58 -6.15 -5.10 0.71
N LEU A 59 -5.12 -4.67 0.00
CA LEU A 59 -4.70 -5.28 -1.27
C LEU A 59 -4.18 -6.70 -1.06
N CYS A 60 -3.40 -6.92 0.00
CA CYS A 60 -2.86 -8.24 0.31
C CYS A 60 -3.98 -9.25 0.61
N GLN A 61 -5.00 -8.83 1.34
CA GLN A 61 -6.09 -9.71 1.80
C GLN A 61 -7.22 -9.86 0.79
N ALA A 62 -7.44 -8.87 -0.08
CA ALA A 62 -8.57 -8.86 -1.01
C ALA A 62 -8.45 -9.91 -2.12
N GLN A 63 -7.24 -10.28 -2.52
CA GLN A 63 -7.02 -11.28 -3.58
C GLN A 63 -7.71 -10.91 -4.90
N ALA A 64 -7.64 -9.64 -5.29
CA ALA A 64 -8.32 -9.11 -6.47
C ALA A 64 -7.73 -9.62 -7.80
N PHE A 65 -6.48 -10.07 -7.79
CA PHE A 65 -5.77 -10.61 -8.95
C PHE A 65 -5.62 -12.12 -8.84
N VAL A 66 -5.45 -12.78 -9.98
CA VAL A 66 -5.19 -14.23 -10.01
C VAL A 66 -3.84 -14.55 -9.37
N ASP A 67 -2.84 -13.67 -9.60
CA ASP A 67 -1.49 -13.81 -9.05
C ASP A 67 -0.88 -12.44 -8.81
N GLY A 68 0.17 -12.38 -8.00
CA GLY A 68 0.90 -11.14 -7.74
C GLY A 68 0.26 -10.24 -6.70
N ASN A 69 -0.70 -10.70 -5.90
CA ASN A 69 -1.41 -9.88 -4.91
C ASN A 69 -0.46 -9.29 -3.86
N LYS A 70 0.41 -10.10 -3.27
CA LYS A 70 1.36 -9.63 -2.25
C LYS A 70 2.36 -8.64 -2.81
N ARG A 71 2.91 -8.93 -3.98
CA ARG A 71 3.89 -8.05 -4.64
C ARG A 71 3.26 -6.72 -5.03
N THR A 72 2.06 -6.75 -5.59
CA THR A 72 1.31 -5.54 -5.95
C THR A 72 0.98 -4.72 -4.71
N ALA A 73 0.55 -5.36 -3.62
CA ALA A 73 0.27 -4.69 -2.35
C ALA A 73 1.51 -3.96 -1.81
N TRP A 74 2.66 -4.61 -1.84
CA TRP A 74 3.92 -4.01 -1.39
C TRP A 74 4.34 -2.82 -2.26
N VAL A 75 4.34 -2.99 -3.58
CA VAL A 75 4.71 -1.92 -4.52
C VAL A 75 3.74 -0.75 -4.43
N ALA A 76 2.44 -1.00 -4.34
CA ALA A 76 1.44 0.05 -4.17
C ALA A 76 1.64 0.83 -2.87
N CYS A 77 1.96 0.15 -1.78
CA CYS A 77 2.32 0.79 -0.51
C CYS A 77 3.52 1.71 -0.67
N ASP A 78 4.59 1.22 -1.29
CA ASP A 78 5.82 1.97 -1.53
C ASP A 78 5.56 3.20 -2.41
N VAL A 79 4.81 3.04 -3.50
CA VAL A 79 4.44 4.15 -4.39
C VAL A 79 3.55 5.16 -3.66
N SER A 80 2.59 4.71 -2.86
CA SER A 80 1.74 5.58 -2.05
C SER A 80 2.57 6.46 -1.12
N LEU A 81 3.58 5.91 -0.48
CA LEU A 81 4.51 6.66 0.36
C LEU A 81 5.33 7.64 -0.48
N ALA A 82 5.84 7.19 -1.62
CA ALA A 82 6.70 8.00 -2.49
C ALA A 82 5.98 9.25 -3.01
N ILE A 83 4.73 9.13 -3.43
CA ILE A 83 3.95 10.30 -3.92
C ILE A 83 3.62 11.28 -2.79
N ASN A 84 3.79 10.88 -1.54
CA ASN A 84 3.64 11.74 -0.36
C ASN A 84 4.99 12.16 0.25
N GLY A 85 6.09 11.98 -0.50
CA GLY A 85 7.41 12.44 -0.09
C GLY A 85 8.10 11.57 0.97
N LEU A 86 7.68 10.31 1.09
CA LEU A 86 8.23 9.36 2.05
C LEU A 86 8.89 8.18 1.35
N ARG A 87 9.85 7.54 2.00
CA ARG A 87 10.45 6.31 1.49
C ARG A 87 10.78 5.35 2.64
N ILE A 88 10.68 4.07 2.35
CA ILE A 88 11.08 3.02 3.27
C ILE A 88 12.59 2.83 3.20
N VAL A 89 13.24 2.74 4.35
CA VAL A 89 14.70 2.58 4.47
C VAL A 89 15.04 1.48 5.49
N ASP A 90 16.25 0.95 5.37
CA ASP A 90 16.86 0.01 6.32
C ASP A 90 16.02 -1.26 6.53
N VAL A 91 15.44 -1.76 5.45
CA VAL A 91 14.61 -2.97 5.46
C VAL A 91 15.23 -4.00 4.52
N SER A 92 15.48 -5.20 5.05
CA SER A 92 15.95 -6.34 4.26
C SER A 92 14.80 -6.98 3.48
N ASP A 93 15.14 -7.73 2.43
CA ASP A 93 14.14 -8.51 1.70
C ASP A 93 13.43 -9.52 2.61
N GLU A 94 14.16 -10.12 3.55
CA GLU A 94 13.57 -11.04 4.54
C GLU A 94 12.55 -10.36 5.44
N ALA A 95 12.84 -9.13 5.89
CA ALA A 95 11.89 -8.36 6.70
C ALA A 95 10.61 -8.05 5.95
N VAL A 96 10.70 -7.75 4.64
CA VAL A 96 9.53 -7.53 3.79
C VAL A 96 8.71 -8.82 3.65
N VAL A 97 9.37 -9.95 3.40
CA VAL A 97 8.70 -11.25 3.29
C VAL A 97 7.98 -11.60 4.60
N ASP A 98 8.63 -11.40 5.74
CA ASP A 98 8.03 -11.65 7.06
C ASP A 98 6.82 -10.75 7.31
N LEU A 99 6.92 -9.48 6.96
CA LEU A 99 5.80 -8.53 7.06
C LEU A 99 4.60 -8.99 6.22
N MET A 100 4.86 -9.32 4.95
CA MET A 100 3.80 -9.74 4.03
C MET A 100 3.14 -11.06 4.46
N LEU A 101 3.93 -11.99 4.99
CA LEU A 101 3.41 -13.23 5.54
C LEU A 101 2.52 -12.97 6.76
N ALA A 102 2.95 -12.10 7.68
CA ALA A 102 2.18 -11.74 8.86
C ALA A 102 0.84 -11.06 8.48
N ILE A 103 0.85 -10.21 7.46
CA ILE A 103 -0.38 -9.57 6.95
C ILE A 103 -1.31 -10.62 6.31
N SER A 104 -0.78 -11.48 5.44
CA SER A 104 -1.59 -12.47 4.72
C SER A 104 -2.20 -13.52 5.63
N THR A 105 -1.56 -13.85 6.72
CA THR A 105 -2.07 -14.77 7.75
C THR A 105 -2.92 -14.07 8.82
N LYS A 106 -3.12 -12.75 8.70
CA LYS A 106 -3.87 -11.92 9.65
C LYS A 106 -3.26 -11.86 11.05
N ALA A 107 -1.98 -12.17 11.18
CA ALA A 107 -1.23 -12.03 12.42
C ALA A 107 -0.90 -10.55 12.71
N LEU A 108 -0.96 -9.69 11.70
CA LEU A 108 -0.67 -8.27 11.80
C LEU A 108 -1.77 -7.47 11.12
N ASP A 109 -2.36 -6.52 11.84
CA ASP A 109 -3.47 -5.69 11.38
C ASP A 109 -3.00 -4.35 10.80
N GLU A 110 -3.97 -3.52 10.38
CA GLU A 110 -3.69 -2.21 9.77
C GLU A 110 -2.93 -1.28 10.72
N SER A 111 -3.27 -1.29 12.00
CA SER A 111 -2.61 -0.45 13.02
C SER A 111 -1.16 -0.84 13.21
N ALA A 112 -0.89 -2.13 13.34
CA ALA A 112 0.48 -2.65 13.47
C ALA A 112 1.29 -2.42 12.19
N ALA A 113 0.66 -2.55 11.02
CA ALA A 113 1.29 -2.23 9.74
C ALA A 113 1.67 -0.75 9.65
N ALA A 114 0.80 0.16 10.13
CA ALA A 114 1.09 1.59 10.17
C ALA A 114 2.28 1.91 11.07
N ASP A 115 2.34 1.28 12.24
CA ASP A 115 3.48 1.45 13.16
C ASP A 115 4.78 0.95 12.55
N TRP A 116 4.74 -0.20 11.87
CA TRP A 116 5.90 -0.73 11.15
C TRP A 116 6.38 0.24 10.08
N ILE A 117 5.45 0.78 9.28
CA ILE A 117 5.77 1.76 8.22
C ILE A 117 6.39 3.01 8.83
N ARG A 118 5.80 3.58 9.87
CA ARG A 118 6.34 4.78 10.55
C ARG A 118 7.76 4.56 11.06
N THR A 119 8.03 3.38 11.58
CA THR A 119 9.36 3.03 12.10
C THR A 119 10.41 2.95 11.00
N HIS A 120 10.03 2.63 9.77
CA HIS A 120 10.94 2.35 8.66
C HIS A 120 10.91 3.41 7.56
N THR A 121 10.21 4.53 7.75
CA THR A 121 10.13 5.58 6.74
C THR A 121 10.89 6.83 7.15
N VAL A 122 11.40 7.52 6.13
CA VAL A 122 12.02 8.84 6.25
C VAL A 122 11.44 9.76 5.18
N VAL A 123 11.55 11.06 5.39
CA VAL A 123 11.19 12.05 4.37
C VAL A 123 12.20 11.95 3.23
N ALA A 124 11.69 11.74 2.03
CA ALA A 124 12.53 11.71 0.84
C ALA A 124 12.97 13.13 0.47
N PRO A 125 14.26 13.38 0.24
CA PRO A 125 14.68 14.70 -0.18
C PRO A 125 14.14 15.02 -1.57
N VAL A 126 13.63 16.24 -1.73
CA VAL A 126 13.21 16.74 -3.03
C VAL A 126 14.46 16.96 -3.87
N ARG A 127 14.60 16.24 -4.99
CA ARG A 127 15.66 16.51 -5.94
C ARG A 127 15.33 17.77 -6.72
N ARG A 128 16.10 18.81 -6.49
CA ARG A 128 16.08 19.99 -7.35
C ARG A 128 17.04 19.75 -8.52
N ARG A 129 16.54 19.98 -9.72
CA ARG A 129 17.41 20.03 -10.89
C ARG A 129 18.32 21.24 -10.77
N PRO A 130 19.63 21.08 -11.07
CA PRO A 130 20.54 22.21 -11.13
C PRO A 130 20.14 23.21 -12.19
#